data_216aadd535f4a9f5142fa2248c4dedae
#
_entry.id   216aadd535f4a9f5142fa2248c4dedae
#
_cell.length_a   1.000
_cell.length_b   1.000
_cell.length_c   1.000
_cell.angle_alpha   90.00
_cell.angle_beta   90.00
_cell.angle_gamma   90.00
#
_symmetry.space_group_name_H-M   'P 1'
#
loop_
_entity.id
_entity.type
_entity.pdbx_description
1 polymer ?
#
loop_
_entity_poly.entity_id
_entity_poly.type
_entity_poly.pdbx_seq_one_letter_code
_entity_poly.pdbx_strand_id
1 'polypeptide(L)'
;MLETRATGVAWYPFFLPTAAKVMPRVGVSSAFLATAVSLVSCSGFMPDERVRSRSAATTSLRVSELHIPGYRESKKQFILKEEDVLGKPPLREISFTDADYSSIIPYKDGNLLHKTNGYIFTEEECQMMIDEAEQVADEMGWTTKRHGNYPTTDLPIAELPQTLKFLRRALEERIYPLLREQFKTYLPDGRKLRVADGFVVKYDAEGGQSELKPHRDGSVLSFNIALNPSYEYDGGGTWFESLGDSVRIEQGEVCSHASGIMHGGHGITRGKRYIMVCFVILEGYDTWSMRFYNDIRDL
;
A
#
# COMPACT_ATOMS: atom_id res chain seq x y z
N MET A 1 14.90 66.10 -12.11
CA MET A 1 15.36 65.58 -13.42
C MET A 1 14.94 64.15 -13.53
N LEU A 2 14.06 63.94 -14.48
CA LEU A 2 13.47 62.65 -14.86
C LEU A 2 14.50 61.80 -15.61
N GLU A 3 14.49 60.50 -15.37
CA GLU A 3 14.74 59.53 -16.46
C GLU A 3 14.03 58.19 -16.16
N THR A 4 13.04 57.95 -16.95
CA THR A 4 12.30 56.72 -17.15
C THR A 4 13.08 55.79 -18.07
N ARG A 5 13.23 54.52 -17.70
CA ARG A 5 13.53 53.47 -18.66
C ARG A 5 12.54 52.31 -18.55
N ALA A 6 11.83 52.12 -19.62
CA ALA A 6 10.97 51.00 -19.90
C ALA A 6 11.83 49.76 -20.24
N THR A 7 11.45 48.59 -19.78
CA THR A 7 11.98 47.32 -20.24
C THR A 7 10.86 46.46 -20.77
N GLY A 8 11.07 45.97 -21.99
CA GLY A 8 10.11 45.30 -22.85
C GLY A 8 9.75 43.88 -22.40
N VAL A 9 8.53 43.56 -22.69
CA VAL A 9 7.95 42.22 -22.60
C VAL A 9 8.29 41.49 -23.90
N ALA A 10 9.02 40.37 -23.77
CA ALA A 10 9.26 39.47 -24.86
C ALA A 10 8.14 38.43 -24.95
N TRP A 11 7.41 38.45 -26.05
CA TRP A 11 6.43 37.43 -26.44
C TRP A 11 7.15 36.27 -27.12
N TYR A 12 6.92 35.02 -26.70
CA TYR A 12 7.25 33.80 -27.43
C TYR A 12 5.97 33.23 -28.09
N PRO A 13 6.04 32.80 -29.35
CA PRO A 13 4.85 32.33 -30.08
C PRO A 13 4.49 30.90 -29.76
N PHE A 14 3.19 30.67 -29.66
CA PHE A 14 2.55 29.35 -29.61
C PHE A 14 2.83 28.57 -30.91
N PHE A 15 3.39 27.35 -30.75
CA PHE A 15 3.35 26.32 -31.80
C PHE A 15 2.19 25.38 -31.54
N LEU A 16 1.25 25.31 -32.48
CA LEU A 16 0.22 24.28 -32.58
C LEU A 16 0.82 23.06 -33.29
N PRO A 17 0.60 21.83 -32.85
CA PRO A 17 0.91 20.66 -33.66
C PRO A 17 -0.24 20.29 -34.59
N THR A 18 0.14 20.08 -35.81
CA THR A 18 -0.67 19.69 -36.99
C THR A 18 -1.22 18.25 -36.87
N ALA A 19 -2.37 18.10 -37.45
CA ALA A 19 -3.21 16.96 -37.69
C ALA A 19 -2.54 15.58 -37.87
N ALA A 20 -3.10 14.58 -37.18
CA ALA A 20 -2.84 13.15 -37.35
C ALA A 20 -3.58 12.63 -38.60
N LYS A 21 -2.83 11.93 -39.45
CA LYS A 21 -3.34 11.19 -40.61
C LYS A 21 -4.11 9.95 -40.17
N VAL A 22 -5.34 9.85 -40.69
CA VAL A 22 -6.18 8.65 -40.66
C VAL A 22 -5.63 7.65 -41.68
N MET A 23 -5.37 6.41 -41.26
CA MET A 23 -5.16 5.27 -42.17
C MET A 23 -6.37 4.33 -42.17
N PRO A 24 -6.68 3.67 -43.31
CA PRO A 24 -7.93 2.97 -43.50
C PRO A 24 -7.93 1.55 -42.90
N ARG A 25 -9.13 1.14 -42.49
CA ARG A 25 -9.48 -0.22 -42.10
C ARG A 25 -9.36 -1.19 -43.29
N VAL A 26 -8.62 -2.28 -43.09
CA VAL A 26 -8.68 -3.46 -43.94
C VAL A 26 -9.59 -4.47 -43.28
N GLY A 27 -10.69 -4.79 -43.93
CA GLY A 27 -11.58 -5.87 -43.54
C GLY A 27 -11.00 -7.22 -43.96
N VAL A 28 -11.13 -8.21 -43.10
CA VAL A 28 -10.93 -9.62 -43.45
C VAL A 28 -12.18 -10.42 -43.13
N SER A 29 -12.63 -11.07 -44.14
CA SER A 29 -13.84 -11.86 -44.33
C SER A 29 -13.83 -13.16 -43.52
N SER A 30 -15.03 -13.54 -43.10
CA SER A 30 -15.38 -14.85 -42.51
C SER A 30 -15.21 -15.96 -43.53
N ALA A 31 -14.66 -17.09 -43.10
CA ALA A 31 -14.88 -18.36 -43.80
C ALA A 31 -15.18 -19.47 -42.77
N PHE A 32 -16.35 -20.01 -42.92
CA PHE A 32 -16.84 -21.25 -42.29
C PHE A 32 -16.00 -22.47 -42.71
N LEU A 33 -15.71 -23.38 -41.81
CA LEU A 33 -15.60 -24.78 -42.16
C LEU A 33 -16.16 -25.66 -41.02
N ALA A 34 -17.27 -26.31 -41.32
CA ALA A 34 -17.83 -27.40 -40.55
C ALA A 34 -17.21 -28.74 -41.00
N THR A 35 -16.85 -29.59 -40.10
CA THR A 35 -16.60 -30.99 -40.43
C THR A 35 -17.07 -31.91 -39.29
N ALA A 36 -18.09 -32.54 -39.56
CA ALA A 36 -18.63 -33.90 -39.47
C ALA A 36 -18.14 -34.81 -38.34
N VAL A 37 -19.18 -35.31 -37.68
CA VAL A 37 -19.32 -36.42 -36.73
C VAL A 37 -18.86 -37.72 -37.36
N SER A 38 -18.18 -38.55 -36.60
CA SER A 38 -18.15 -40.00 -36.85
C SER A 38 -18.39 -40.77 -35.54
N LEU A 39 -19.56 -41.37 -35.47
CA LEU A 39 -19.96 -42.39 -34.48
C LEU A 39 -19.25 -43.70 -34.77
N VAL A 40 -18.56 -44.25 -33.80
CA VAL A 40 -18.27 -45.69 -33.77
C VAL A 40 -18.84 -46.27 -32.50
N SER A 41 -19.86 -47.08 -32.70
CA SER A 41 -20.47 -47.97 -31.71
C SER A 41 -19.58 -49.23 -31.59
N CYS A 42 -19.24 -49.63 -30.38
CA CYS A 42 -18.93 -51.02 -30.05
C CYS A 42 -19.40 -51.38 -28.64
N SER A 43 -20.17 -52.40 -28.65
CA SER A 43 -20.90 -53.09 -27.60
C SER A 43 -20.03 -53.80 -26.57
N GLY A 44 -20.52 -53.81 -25.32
CA GLY A 44 -20.53 -55.00 -24.48
C GLY A 44 -19.34 -55.22 -23.56
N PHE A 45 -19.51 -54.87 -22.31
CA PHE A 45 -19.05 -55.73 -21.18
C PHE A 45 -19.84 -55.35 -19.92
N MET A 46 -20.47 -56.33 -19.31
CA MET A 46 -21.24 -56.23 -18.07
C MET A 46 -20.36 -56.25 -16.83
N PRO A 47 -20.86 -55.73 -15.66
CA PRO A 47 -20.04 -55.16 -14.63
C PRO A 47 -19.59 -56.17 -13.57
N ASP A 48 -18.43 -55.92 -13.01
CA ASP A 48 -18.01 -56.49 -11.73
C ASP A 48 -18.28 -55.50 -10.60
N GLU A 49 -19.28 -55.84 -9.80
CA GLU A 49 -19.60 -55.13 -8.55
C GLU A 49 -18.48 -55.36 -7.54
N ARG A 50 -17.54 -54.50 -7.44
CA ARG A 50 -16.74 -54.18 -6.22
C ARG A 50 -15.82 -53.01 -6.43
N VAL A 51 -16.37 -51.82 -6.60
CA VAL A 51 -15.62 -50.60 -6.34
C VAL A 51 -16.20 -49.94 -5.10
N ARG A 52 -15.50 -50.20 -4.01
CA ARG A 52 -15.67 -49.53 -2.73
C ARG A 52 -15.72 -48.00 -2.98
N SER A 53 -16.76 -47.39 -2.47
CA SER A 53 -16.88 -45.95 -2.30
C SER A 53 -15.60 -45.38 -1.65
N ARG A 54 -14.69 -44.91 -2.47
CA ARG A 54 -13.72 -43.90 -1.99
C ARG A 54 -14.49 -42.60 -1.91
N SER A 55 -14.95 -42.29 -0.70
CA SER A 55 -15.27 -40.95 -0.28
C SER A 55 -14.22 -40.01 -0.90
N ALA A 56 -14.69 -39.13 -1.77
CA ALA A 56 -13.92 -37.98 -2.17
C ALA A 56 -13.65 -37.17 -0.88
N ALA A 57 -12.52 -37.45 -0.27
CA ALA A 57 -11.95 -36.60 0.72
C ALA A 57 -11.75 -35.27 -0.02
N THR A 58 -12.70 -34.37 0.15
CA THR A 58 -12.51 -32.94 -0.10
C THR A 58 -11.31 -32.58 0.75
N THR A 59 -10.14 -32.60 0.12
CA THR A 59 -8.94 -32.02 0.69
C THR A 59 -9.24 -30.54 0.72
N SER A 60 -9.91 -30.11 1.81
CA SER A 60 -9.83 -28.72 2.20
C SER A 60 -8.33 -28.49 2.38
N LEU A 61 -7.70 -27.92 1.37
CA LEU A 61 -6.44 -27.25 1.56
C LEU A 61 -6.69 -26.32 2.75
N ARG A 62 -6.33 -26.79 3.94
CA ARG A 62 -6.08 -25.89 5.04
C ARG A 62 -5.08 -24.91 4.41
N VAL A 63 -5.55 -23.68 4.23
CA VAL A 63 -4.67 -22.57 3.92
C VAL A 63 -3.70 -22.52 5.09
N SER A 64 -2.66 -23.35 4.98
CA SER A 64 -1.54 -23.31 5.88
C SER A 64 -0.96 -21.94 5.67
N GLU A 65 -1.33 -21.06 6.61
CA GLU A 65 -0.77 -19.76 6.90
C GLU A 65 0.43 -19.48 6.00
N LEU A 66 0.25 -18.50 5.10
CA LEU A 66 1.40 -17.95 4.39
C LEU A 66 2.47 -17.66 5.44
N HIS A 67 3.54 -18.44 5.38
CA HIS A 67 4.65 -18.34 6.31
C HIS A 67 5.49 -17.13 5.89
N ILE A 68 5.02 -15.93 6.27
CA ILE A 68 5.87 -14.74 6.26
C ILE A 68 6.66 -14.83 7.57
N PRO A 69 7.98 -15.08 7.52
CA PRO A 69 8.78 -15.15 8.73
C PRO A 69 8.59 -13.87 9.56
N GLY A 70 8.30 -14.00 10.86
CA GLY A 70 8.04 -12.88 11.76
C GLY A 70 6.56 -12.42 11.83
N TYR A 71 5.70 -12.83 10.91
CA TYR A 71 4.31 -12.34 10.80
C TYR A 71 3.39 -12.73 11.97
N ARG A 72 3.63 -13.84 12.64
CA ARG A 72 2.76 -14.35 13.72
C ARG A 72 2.95 -13.61 15.05
N GLU A 73 4.16 -13.17 15.36
CA GLU A 73 4.46 -12.51 16.63
C GLU A 73 4.17 -11.01 16.59
N SER A 74 4.42 -10.37 15.45
CA SER A 74 4.19 -8.93 15.25
C SER A 74 2.73 -8.50 15.43
N LYS A 75 1.75 -9.35 15.04
CA LYS A 75 0.31 -9.04 15.12
C LYS A 75 -0.18 -8.60 16.51
N LYS A 76 0.41 -9.16 17.58
CA LYS A 76 0.00 -8.85 18.95
C LYS A 76 0.60 -7.55 19.48
N GLN A 77 1.69 -7.08 18.88
CA GLN A 77 2.40 -5.90 19.35
C GLN A 77 1.58 -4.61 19.17
N PHE A 78 0.78 -4.54 18.09
CA PHE A 78 -0.02 -3.37 17.76
C PHE A 78 -1.43 -3.38 18.38
N ILE A 79 -1.77 -4.39 19.19
CA ILE A 79 -3.05 -4.42 19.91
C ILE A 79 -2.97 -3.44 21.08
N LEU A 80 -3.96 -2.53 21.14
CA LEU A 80 -4.10 -1.59 22.24
C LEU A 80 -4.18 -2.34 23.59
N LYS A 81 -3.37 -1.93 24.53
CA LYS A 81 -3.29 -2.51 25.88
C LYS A 81 -3.89 -1.55 26.91
N GLU A 82 -4.29 -2.08 28.05
CA GLU A 82 -4.79 -1.28 29.16
C GLU A 82 -3.77 -0.21 29.59
N GLU A 83 -2.50 -0.56 29.64
CA GLU A 83 -1.40 0.35 29.98
C GLU A 83 -1.22 1.53 29.00
N ASP A 84 -1.68 1.39 27.76
CA ASP A 84 -1.58 2.45 26.74
C ASP A 84 -2.61 3.56 26.96
N VAL A 85 -3.70 3.24 27.68
CA VAL A 85 -4.80 4.16 27.98
C VAL A 85 -4.86 4.59 29.44
N LEU A 86 -4.11 3.94 30.34
CA LEU A 86 -4.11 4.25 31.75
C LEU A 86 -3.67 5.70 32.00
N GLY A 87 -4.52 6.48 32.72
CA GLY A 87 -4.25 7.89 33.00
C GLY A 87 -4.34 8.83 31.80
N LYS A 88 -4.80 8.35 30.64
CA LYS A 88 -5.03 9.15 29.44
C LYS A 88 -6.52 9.48 29.29
N PRO A 89 -6.87 10.51 28.49
CA PRO A 89 -8.27 10.72 28.11
C PRO A 89 -8.85 9.47 27.44
N PRO A 90 -10.18 9.23 27.51
CA PRO A 90 -10.79 8.12 26.83
C PRO A 90 -10.51 8.13 25.34
N LEU A 91 -10.45 6.96 24.72
CA LEU A 91 -10.33 6.81 23.29
C LEU A 91 -11.51 7.53 22.59
N ARG A 92 -11.19 8.29 21.56
CA ARG A 92 -12.17 8.94 20.68
C ARG A 92 -11.81 8.63 19.25
N GLU A 93 -12.63 7.86 18.58
CA GLU A 93 -12.54 7.69 17.14
C GLU A 93 -12.75 9.03 16.44
N ILE A 94 -11.82 9.38 15.55
CA ILE A 94 -11.99 10.53 14.65
C ILE A 94 -12.84 10.06 13.48
N SER A 95 -13.91 10.78 13.19
CA SER A 95 -14.74 10.52 12.00
C SER A 95 -14.14 11.24 10.80
N PHE A 96 -14.06 10.54 9.68
CA PHE A 96 -13.58 11.06 8.40
C PHE A 96 -14.71 11.10 7.38
N THR A 97 -14.57 11.99 6.40
CA THR A 97 -15.48 12.15 5.26
C THR A 97 -14.67 12.18 3.96
N ASP A 98 -15.32 12.10 2.82
CA ASP A 98 -14.66 12.20 1.51
C ASP A 98 -13.92 13.54 1.28
N ALA A 99 -14.14 14.56 2.13
CA ALA A 99 -13.42 15.83 2.09
C ALA A 99 -12.02 15.76 2.74
N ASP A 100 -11.80 14.78 3.62
CA ASP A 100 -10.58 14.66 4.40
C ASP A 100 -9.45 13.94 3.64
N TYR A 101 -9.76 13.39 2.45
CA TYR A 101 -8.77 12.70 1.62
C TYR A 101 -9.10 12.80 0.12
N SER A 102 -8.10 12.56 -0.70
CA SER A 102 -8.21 12.47 -2.15
C SER A 102 -8.08 11.02 -2.59
N SER A 103 -9.00 10.57 -3.43
CA SER A 103 -9.03 9.23 -4.02
C SER A 103 -8.42 9.27 -5.42
N ILE A 104 -7.49 8.37 -5.73
CA ILE A 104 -6.59 8.55 -6.87
C ILE A 104 -6.72 7.44 -7.91
N ILE A 105 -6.73 6.15 -7.52
CA ILE A 105 -6.78 5.03 -8.46
C ILE A 105 -8.18 4.41 -8.43
N PRO A 106 -9.06 4.70 -9.43
CA PRO A 106 -10.39 4.10 -9.49
C PRO A 106 -10.33 2.59 -9.70
N TYR A 107 -11.19 1.87 -8.98
CA TYR A 107 -11.38 0.44 -9.18
C TYR A 107 -12.80 0.02 -8.77
N LYS A 108 -13.59 -0.55 -9.71
CA LYS A 108 -15.01 -0.87 -9.50
C LYS A 108 -15.76 0.36 -8.94
N ASP A 109 -16.43 0.20 -7.81
CA ASP A 109 -17.22 1.27 -7.18
C ASP A 109 -16.43 2.07 -6.14
N GLY A 110 -15.11 1.96 -6.10
CA GLY A 110 -14.25 2.62 -5.12
C GLY A 110 -12.89 3.01 -5.69
N ASN A 111 -11.90 3.15 -4.82
CA ASN A 111 -10.55 3.52 -5.18
C ASN A 111 -9.52 2.69 -4.42
N LEU A 112 -8.37 2.44 -5.03
CA LEU A 112 -7.29 1.61 -4.47
C LEU A 112 -6.19 2.42 -3.79
N LEU A 113 -6.18 3.73 -3.96
CA LEU A 113 -5.16 4.64 -3.43
C LEU A 113 -5.82 5.92 -2.94
N HIS A 114 -5.41 6.35 -1.75
CA HIS A 114 -5.90 7.57 -1.12
C HIS A 114 -4.72 8.34 -0.49
N LYS A 115 -4.87 9.65 -0.45
CA LYS A 115 -3.97 10.56 0.24
C LYS A 115 -4.81 11.48 1.11
N THR A 116 -4.43 11.71 2.37
CA THR A 116 -5.13 12.69 3.22
C THR A 116 -4.90 14.13 2.71
N ASN A 117 -5.88 15.01 2.94
CA ASN A 117 -5.86 16.42 2.53
C ASN A 117 -5.34 17.33 3.67
N GLY A 118 -4.76 16.74 4.70
CA GLY A 118 -4.17 17.40 5.84
C GLY A 118 -3.51 16.40 6.76
N TYR A 119 -2.79 16.90 7.76
CA TYR A 119 -2.05 16.05 8.68
C TYR A 119 -3.00 15.28 9.62
N ILE A 120 -2.68 14.01 9.81
CA ILE A 120 -3.28 13.08 10.78
C ILE A 120 -2.42 13.00 12.05
N PHE A 121 -1.13 13.25 11.89
CA PHE A 121 -0.12 13.29 12.95
C PHE A 121 0.48 14.69 13.03
N THR A 122 0.67 15.20 14.25
CA THR A 122 1.29 16.50 14.44
C THR A 122 2.79 16.45 14.14
N GLU A 123 3.40 17.61 13.96
CA GLU A 123 4.85 17.74 13.76
C GLU A 123 5.62 17.14 14.95
N GLU A 124 5.18 17.41 16.19
CA GLU A 124 5.81 16.88 17.40
C GLU A 124 5.69 15.35 17.51
N GLU A 125 4.54 14.79 17.10
CA GLU A 125 4.34 13.34 17.05
C GLU A 125 5.28 12.69 16.03
N CYS A 126 5.42 13.29 14.86
CA CYS A 126 6.33 12.84 13.81
C CYS A 126 7.80 12.94 14.25
N GLN A 127 8.18 14.07 14.85
CA GLN A 127 9.55 14.28 15.32
C GLN A 127 9.92 13.29 16.42
N MET A 128 9.02 13.03 17.38
CA MET A 128 9.20 12.02 18.43
C MET A 128 9.55 10.64 17.85
N MET A 129 8.88 10.25 16.75
CA MET A 129 9.14 8.96 16.09
C MET A 129 10.51 8.92 15.40
N ILE A 130 10.95 10.04 14.81
CA ILE A 130 12.29 10.16 14.21
C ILE A 130 13.36 10.13 15.29
N ASP A 131 13.19 10.92 16.35
CA ASP A 131 14.17 11.04 17.43
C ASP A 131 14.39 9.69 18.12
N GLU A 132 13.32 8.94 18.42
CA GLU A 132 13.44 7.59 18.98
C GLU A 132 14.12 6.64 18.00
N ALA A 133 13.78 6.70 16.70
CA ALA A 133 14.40 5.85 15.68
C ALA A 133 15.90 6.12 15.53
N GLU A 134 16.32 7.39 15.48
CA GLU A 134 17.74 7.74 15.41
C GLU A 134 18.48 7.36 16.71
N GLN A 135 17.87 7.59 17.87
CA GLN A 135 18.47 7.17 19.16
C GLN A 135 18.69 5.66 19.19
N VAL A 136 17.72 4.85 18.79
CA VAL A 136 17.87 3.39 18.77
C VAL A 136 18.88 2.97 17.70
N ALA A 137 18.91 3.67 16.57
CA ALA A 137 19.90 3.41 15.51
C ALA A 137 21.35 3.74 15.93
N ASP A 138 21.55 4.71 16.79
CA ASP A 138 22.87 5.03 17.36
C ASP A 138 23.40 3.87 18.23
N GLU A 139 22.52 3.10 18.85
CA GLU A 139 22.89 1.97 19.70
C GLU A 139 23.07 0.66 18.92
N MET A 140 22.15 0.35 17.97
CA MET A 140 22.10 -0.96 17.32
C MET A 140 22.26 -0.91 15.80
N GLY A 141 22.29 0.27 15.21
CA GLY A 141 22.34 0.51 13.77
C GLY A 141 20.97 0.36 13.08
N TRP A 142 20.82 1.00 11.93
CA TRP A 142 19.70 0.77 11.03
C TRP A 142 19.78 -0.63 10.44
N THR A 143 18.65 -1.36 10.38
CA THR A 143 18.63 -2.66 9.72
C THR A 143 18.55 -2.47 8.20
N THR A 144 19.17 -3.40 7.45
CA THR A 144 19.17 -3.37 5.97
C THR A 144 18.81 -4.73 5.36
N LYS A 145 18.42 -5.71 6.19
CA LYS A 145 18.25 -7.12 5.77
C LYS A 145 16.88 -7.70 6.11
N ARG A 146 15.98 -6.92 6.68
CA ARG A 146 14.67 -7.44 7.09
C ARG A 146 13.82 -7.90 5.91
N HIS A 147 13.87 -7.18 4.80
CA HIS A 147 13.08 -7.43 3.59
C HIS A 147 13.98 -7.98 2.49
N GLY A 148 14.17 -9.32 2.46
CA GLY A 148 15.20 -9.97 1.65
C GLY A 148 15.18 -9.65 0.15
N ASN A 149 13.98 -9.49 -0.46
CA ASN A 149 13.85 -9.18 -1.88
C ASN A 149 13.84 -7.66 -2.17
N TYR A 150 13.45 -6.86 -1.19
CA TYR A 150 13.31 -5.41 -1.29
C TYR A 150 13.92 -4.77 -0.04
N PRO A 151 15.24 -4.79 0.09
CA PRO A 151 15.92 -4.31 1.28
C PRO A 151 15.65 -2.83 1.51
N THR A 152 15.28 -2.51 2.74
CA THR A 152 15.05 -1.16 3.24
C THR A 152 16.05 -0.84 4.34
N THR A 153 16.41 0.42 4.49
CA THR A 153 17.07 0.92 5.68
C THR A 153 16.00 1.29 6.67
N ASP A 154 15.74 0.41 7.64
CA ASP A 154 14.57 0.55 8.51
C ASP A 154 14.82 0.12 9.96
N LEU A 155 13.91 0.52 10.85
CA LEU A 155 13.78 -0.01 12.20
C LEU A 155 12.35 -0.46 12.44
N PRO A 156 12.13 -1.71 12.90
CA PRO A 156 10.79 -2.17 13.25
C PRO A 156 10.26 -1.37 14.45
N ILE A 157 8.99 -0.99 14.41
CA ILE A 157 8.35 -0.24 15.50
C ILE A 157 8.38 -1.04 16.82
N ALA A 158 8.54 -2.35 16.75
CA ALA A 158 8.73 -3.21 17.92
C ALA A 158 9.96 -2.82 18.77
N GLU A 159 10.98 -2.26 18.14
CA GLU A 159 12.21 -1.78 18.78
C GLU A 159 12.09 -0.32 19.25
N LEU A 160 10.96 0.32 19.00
CA LEU A 160 10.66 1.72 19.32
C LEU A 160 9.53 1.79 20.35
N PRO A 161 9.80 1.58 21.66
CA PRO A 161 8.74 1.39 22.66
C PRO A 161 7.82 2.61 22.85
N GLN A 162 8.33 3.82 22.72
CA GLN A 162 7.53 5.04 22.84
C GLN A 162 6.61 5.18 21.61
N THR A 163 7.17 5.03 20.40
CA THR A 163 6.42 5.02 19.13
C THR A 163 5.36 3.91 19.13
N LEU A 164 5.73 2.70 19.54
CA LEU A 164 4.80 1.56 19.59
C LEU A 164 3.61 1.84 20.52
N LYS A 165 3.88 2.36 21.72
CA LYS A 165 2.84 2.72 22.69
C LYS A 165 1.90 3.81 22.15
N PHE A 166 2.47 4.84 21.55
CA PHE A 166 1.73 5.92 20.92
C PHE A 166 0.89 5.40 19.74
N LEU A 167 1.52 4.62 18.85
CA LEU A 167 0.87 4.13 17.62
C LEU A 167 -0.31 3.22 17.92
N ARG A 168 -0.25 2.33 18.92
CA ARG A 168 -1.40 1.47 19.31
C ARG A 168 -2.67 2.29 19.53
N ARG A 169 -2.54 3.44 20.16
CA ARG A 169 -3.66 4.35 20.39
C ARG A 169 -4.07 5.09 19.13
N ALA A 170 -3.11 5.63 18.39
CA ALA A 170 -3.35 6.35 17.15
C ALA A 170 -4.00 5.46 16.07
N LEU A 171 -3.70 4.17 16.05
CA LEU A 171 -4.36 3.21 15.17
C LEU A 171 -5.86 3.12 15.42
N GLU A 172 -6.27 2.99 16.68
CA GLU A 172 -7.70 2.89 17.03
C GLU A 172 -8.44 4.23 16.88
N GLU A 173 -7.80 5.34 17.24
CA GLU A 173 -8.43 6.67 17.22
C GLU A 173 -8.48 7.32 15.82
N ARG A 174 -7.47 7.07 14.97
CA ARG A 174 -7.25 7.84 13.73
C ARG A 174 -7.15 6.95 12.50
N ILE A 175 -6.28 5.94 12.49
CA ILE A 175 -5.92 5.21 11.28
C ILE A 175 -6.99 4.20 10.88
N TYR A 176 -7.48 3.38 11.79
CA TYR A 176 -8.53 2.41 11.45
C TYR A 176 -9.84 3.08 11.00
N PRO A 177 -10.32 4.15 11.65
CA PRO A 177 -11.45 4.93 11.13
C PRO A 177 -11.19 5.50 9.72
N LEU A 178 -10.00 6.08 9.49
CA LEU A 178 -9.62 6.61 8.18
C LEU A 178 -9.64 5.51 7.09
N LEU A 179 -8.97 4.39 7.33
CA LEU A 179 -8.91 3.28 6.37
C LEU A 179 -10.29 2.67 6.11
N ARG A 180 -11.17 2.59 7.12
CA ARG A 180 -12.53 2.11 6.95
C ARG A 180 -13.34 3.02 6.06
N GLU A 181 -13.21 4.32 6.21
CA GLU A 181 -13.89 5.29 5.36
C GLU A 181 -13.35 5.25 3.93
N GLN A 182 -12.03 5.28 3.75
CA GLN A 182 -11.39 5.26 2.44
C GLN A 182 -11.69 3.99 1.62
N PHE A 183 -11.75 2.83 2.29
CA PHE A 183 -11.94 1.53 1.65
C PHE A 183 -13.31 0.90 1.97
N LYS A 184 -14.30 1.71 2.33
CA LYS A 184 -15.67 1.26 2.70
C LYS A 184 -16.32 0.35 1.66
N THR A 185 -16.03 0.56 0.39
CA THR A 185 -16.56 -0.27 -0.72
C THR A 185 -15.98 -1.70 -0.72
N TYR A 186 -14.76 -1.89 -0.22
CA TYR A 186 -14.05 -3.16 -0.30
C TYR A 186 -13.96 -3.89 1.02
N LEU A 187 -13.87 -3.16 2.13
CA LEU A 187 -13.70 -3.80 3.44
C LEU A 187 -15.02 -4.44 3.91
N PRO A 188 -15.02 -5.71 4.26
CA PRO A 188 -16.22 -6.36 4.77
C PRO A 188 -16.62 -5.79 6.13
N ASP A 189 -17.93 -5.64 6.33
CA ASP A 189 -18.49 -5.16 7.59
C ASP A 189 -18.09 -6.03 8.78
N GLY A 190 -17.96 -5.38 9.94
CA GLY A 190 -17.72 -6.04 11.23
C GLY A 190 -16.35 -6.66 11.43
N ARG A 191 -15.47 -6.67 10.42
CA ARG A 191 -14.10 -7.18 10.60
C ARG A 191 -13.17 -6.09 11.09
N LYS A 192 -12.34 -6.43 12.08
CA LYS A 192 -11.34 -5.50 12.62
C LYS A 192 -10.10 -5.45 11.75
N LEU A 193 -9.61 -4.23 11.52
CA LEU A 193 -8.29 -4.00 10.94
C LEU A 193 -7.22 -4.27 12.00
N ARG A 194 -6.08 -4.79 11.57
CA ARG A 194 -4.91 -5.00 12.42
C ARG A 194 -3.63 -4.69 11.64
N VAL A 195 -2.75 -3.91 12.23
CA VAL A 195 -1.37 -3.82 11.74
C VAL A 195 -0.68 -5.15 12.01
N ALA A 196 -0.08 -5.71 10.98
CA ALA A 196 0.68 -6.96 11.04
C ALA A 196 2.17 -6.71 11.23
N ASP A 197 2.70 -5.68 10.56
CA ASP A 197 4.07 -5.20 10.70
C ASP A 197 4.10 -3.69 10.48
N GLY A 198 5.06 -3.02 11.12
CA GLY A 198 5.28 -1.59 10.98
C GLY A 198 6.74 -1.25 11.28
N PHE A 199 7.26 -0.29 10.53
CA PHE A 199 8.67 0.11 10.62
C PHE A 199 8.86 1.55 10.16
N VAL A 200 9.88 2.21 10.71
CA VAL A 200 10.36 3.52 10.25
C VAL A 200 11.44 3.27 9.20
N VAL A 201 11.27 3.87 8.01
CA VAL A 201 12.23 3.80 6.90
C VAL A 201 12.96 5.12 6.80
N LYS A 202 14.27 5.03 6.61
CA LYS A 202 15.17 6.16 6.32
C LYS A 202 15.70 6.05 4.90
N TYR A 203 15.36 7.02 4.06
CA TYR A 203 16.06 7.26 2.81
C TYR A 203 17.12 8.33 3.03
N ASP A 204 18.31 8.11 2.47
CA ASP A 204 19.44 9.01 2.60
C ASP A 204 20.15 9.14 1.24
N ALA A 205 20.11 10.35 0.69
CA ALA A 205 20.68 10.63 -0.64
C ALA A 205 22.20 10.65 -0.65
N GLU A 206 22.87 10.82 0.51
CA GLU A 206 24.31 11.05 0.58
C GLU A 206 25.13 9.80 0.87
N GLY A 207 24.57 8.82 1.53
CA GLY A 207 25.34 7.64 1.94
C GLY A 207 24.55 6.39 2.18
N GLY A 208 23.24 6.42 1.93
CA GLY A 208 22.35 5.32 2.21
C GLY A 208 21.50 4.90 1.02
N GLN A 209 20.42 4.25 1.35
CA GLN A 209 19.40 3.88 0.38
C GLN A 209 18.56 5.12 0.03
N SER A 210 18.58 5.54 -1.23
CA SER A 210 17.80 6.72 -1.69
C SER A 210 16.46 6.36 -2.30
N GLU A 211 16.21 5.10 -2.67
CA GLU A 211 15.00 4.63 -3.34
C GLU A 211 14.61 3.21 -2.90
N LEU A 212 13.39 2.80 -3.22
CA LEU A 212 12.94 1.42 -3.10
C LEU A 212 12.31 0.98 -4.41
N LYS A 213 12.82 -0.13 -4.97
CA LYS A 213 12.36 -0.69 -6.25
C LYS A 213 10.87 -1.03 -6.22
N PRO A 214 10.19 -0.99 -7.38
CA PRO A 214 8.79 -1.39 -7.49
C PRO A 214 8.54 -2.81 -6.96
N HIS A 215 7.49 -2.94 -6.15
CA HIS A 215 7.09 -4.19 -5.50
C HIS A 215 5.59 -4.16 -5.18
N ARG A 216 5.09 -5.28 -4.66
CA ARG A 216 3.76 -5.41 -4.06
C ARG A 216 3.93 -5.87 -2.61
N ASP A 217 3.10 -5.37 -1.72
CA ASP A 217 3.09 -5.79 -0.33
C ASP A 217 2.28 -7.07 -0.13
N GLY A 218 2.60 -7.83 0.90
CA GLY A 218 1.92 -9.09 1.22
C GLY A 218 0.71 -8.96 2.17
N SER A 219 0.17 -7.75 2.34
CA SER A 219 -0.96 -7.46 3.24
C SER A 219 -2.26 -7.19 2.47
N VAL A 220 -3.32 -6.75 3.14
CA VAL A 220 -4.58 -6.31 2.49
C VAL A 220 -4.49 -4.85 2.07
N LEU A 221 -4.07 -4.01 3.01
CA LEU A 221 -3.81 -2.60 2.79
C LEU A 221 -2.42 -2.27 3.33
N SER A 222 -1.83 -1.23 2.76
CA SER A 222 -0.63 -0.59 3.28
C SER A 222 -0.87 0.89 3.46
N PHE A 223 -0.22 1.48 4.45
CA PHE A 223 -0.17 2.93 4.54
C PHE A 223 1.23 3.39 4.93
N ASN A 224 1.55 4.59 4.50
CA ASN A 224 2.74 5.29 4.98
C ASN A 224 2.39 6.69 5.46
N ILE A 225 3.18 7.18 6.42
CA ILE A 225 3.10 8.49 7.03
C ILE A 225 4.41 9.19 6.72
N ALA A 226 4.38 10.41 6.19
CA ALA A 226 5.59 11.23 6.11
C ALA A 226 5.94 11.75 7.50
N LEU A 227 7.17 11.49 7.96
CA LEU A 227 7.58 11.88 9.31
C LEU A 227 8.34 13.19 9.32
N ASN A 228 8.98 13.59 8.21
CA ASN A 228 9.66 14.88 8.11
C ASN A 228 9.14 15.71 6.92
N PRO A 229 9.25 17.05 6.99
CA PRO A 229 8.71 17.93 5.99
C PRO A 229 9.43 17.78 4.63
N SER A 230 8.68 18.02 3.54
CA SER A 230 9.16 17.83 2.17
C SER A 230 10.30 18.76 1.77
N TYR A 231 10.49 19.89 2.43
CA TYR A 231 11.59 20.84 2.15
C TYR A 231 12.97 20.34 2.64
N GLU A 232 13.03 19.29 3.46
CA GLU A 232 14.29 18.69 3.95
C GLU A 232 14.94 17.77 2.92
N TYR A 233 14.23 17.40 1.86
CA TYR A 233 14.76 16.52 0.80
C TYR A 233 14.20 16.88 -0.58
N ASP A 234 14.90 16.47 -1.63
CA ASP A 234 14.47 16.66 -3.01
C ASP A 234 14.07 15.32 -3.63
N GLY A 235 12.97 15.27 -4.40
CA GLY A 235 12.44 14.04 -4.98
C GLY A 235 11.46 13.34 -4.04
N GLY A 236 11.57 12.02 -3.92
CA GLY A 236 10.75 11.21 -3.02
C GLY A 236 9.28 11.06 -3.44
N GLY A 237 8.47 10.53 -2.54
CA GLY A 237 7.11 10.13 -2.77
C GLY A 237 6.97 8.61 -2.87
N THR A 238 5.73 8.13 -3.04
CA THR A 238 5.45 6.73 -3.36
C THR A 238 5.02 6.65 -4.82
N TRP A 239 5.84 6.02 -5.63
CA TRP A 239 5.56 5.80 -7.05
C TRP A 239 4.56 4.64 -7.21
N PHE A 240 3.62 4.79 -8.15
CA PHE A 240 2.62 3.78 -8.49
C PHE A 240 2.63 3.52 -9.99
N GLU A 241 2.74 2.23 -10.38
CA GLU A 241 2.81 1.82 -11.78
C GLU A 241 1.58 2.31 -12.58
N SER A 242 0.39 2.15 -12.03
CA SER A 242 -0.87 2.55 -12.67
C SER A 242 -1.02 4.06 -12.88
N LEU A 243 -0.26 4.88 -12.15
CA LEU A 243 -0.19 6.33 -12.37
C LEU A 243 0.96 6.73 -13.28
N GLY A 244 2.04 5.93 -13.33
CA GLY A 244 3.31 6.31 -13.93
C GLY A 244 3.98 7.49 -13.21
N ASP A 245 3.54 7.83 -12.00
CA ASP A 245 3.97 8.99 -11.21
C ASP A 245 3.98 8.69 -9.71
N SER A 246 4.48 9.64 -8.93
CA SER A 246 4.62 9.53 -7.48
C SER A 246 3.62 10.39 -6.73
N VAL A 247 2.96 9.79 -5.74
CA VAL A 247 2.15 10.51 -4.76
C VAL A 247 3.05 10.99 -3.64
N ARG A 248 3.06 12.31 -3.43
CA ARG A 248 3.79 12.98 -2.36
C ARG A 248 2.84 13.39 -1.26
N ILE A 249 3.25 13.17 -0.04
CA ILE A 249 2.55 13.58 1.18
C ILE A 249 3.45 14.47 2.01
N GLU A 250 2.84 15.45 2.68
CA GLU A 250 3.53 16.34 3.62
C GLU A 250 3.63 15.69 5.00
N GLN A 251 4.48 16.26 5.87
CA GLN A 251 4.67 15.77 7.24
C GLN A 251 3.33 15.58 7.96
N GLY A 252 3.14 14.39 8.55
CA GLY A 252 1.93 14.01 9.25
C GLY A 252 0.75 13.57 8.36
N GLU A 253 0.84 13.72 7.03
CA GLU A 253 -0.14 13.17 6.10
C GLU A 253 0.04 11.66 5.91
N VAL A 254 -1.03 11.01 5.47
CA VAL A 254 -1.10 9.57 5.24
C VAL A 254 -1.40 9.28 3.78
N CYS A 255 -0.61 8.39 3.19
CA CYS A 255 -0.91 7.75 1.92
C CYS A 255 -1.25 6.29 2.21
N SER A 256 -2.43 5.84 1.79
CA SER A 256 -2.93 4.47 1.99
C SER A 256 -3.34 3.85 0.68
N HIS A 257 -3.05 2.57 0.52
CA HIS A 257 -3.36 1.87 -0.73
C HIS A 257 -3.65 0.39 -0.51
N ALA A 258 -4.32 -0.23 -1.47
CA ALA A 258 -4.43 -1.67 -1.54
C ALA A 258 -3.04 -2.27 -1.80
N SER A 259 -2.64 -3.25 -1.00
CA SER A 259 -1.27 -3.80 -1.01
C SER A 259 -0.90 -4.50 -2.31
N GLY A 260 -1.91 -4.99 -3.07
CA GLY A 260 -1.71 -5.69 -4.35
C GLY A 260 -1.28 -4.80 -5.51
N ILE A 261 -1.36 -3.46 -5.41
CA ILE A 261 -0.90 -2.57 -6.50
C ILE A 261 0.62 -2.43 -6.52
N MET A 262 1.20 -2.36 -7.71
CA MET A 262 2.65 -2.17 -7.89
C MET A 262 3.03 -0.75 -7.50
N HIS A 263 3.95 -0.63 -6.54
CA HIS A 263 4.43 0.65 -6.04
C HIS A 263 5.89 0.57 -5.58
N GLY A 264 6.51 1.73 -5.30
CA GLY A 264 7.88 1.79 -4.82
C GLY A 264 8.20 3.13 -4.17
N GLY A 265 9.33 3.22 -3.50
CA GLY A 265 9.86 4.47 -2.96
C GLY A 265 10.58 5.25 -4.05
N HIS A 266 10.01 6.37 -4.50
CA HIS A 266 10.69 7.25 -5.47
C HIS A 266 11.97 7.81 -4.86
N GLY A 267 13.02 7.84 -5.67
CA GLY A 267 14.35 8.28 -5.23
C GLY A 267 14.38 9.72 -4.75
N ILE A 268 15.17 9.94 -3.69
CA ILE A 268 15.57 11.29 -3.27
C ILE A 268 16.96 11.61 -3.79
N THR A 269 17.19 12.88 -4.12
CA THR A 269 18.47 13.37 -4.69
C THR A 269 19.25 14.27 -3.76
N ARG A 270 18.63 14.72 -2.65
CA ARG A 270 19.23 15.51 -1.59
C ARG A 270 18.54 15.20 -0.26
N GLY A 271 19.26 15.28 0.83
CA GLY A 271 18.76 15.21 2.20
C GLY A 271 18.33 13.82 2.63
N LYS A 272 17.48 13.77 3.67
CA LYS A 272 16.96 12.54 4.26
C LYS A 272 15.44 12.58 4.30
N ARG A 273 14.80 11.46 3.98
CA ARG A 273 13.36 11.28 4.05
C ARG A 273 13.03 10.17 5.02
N TYR A 274 12.18 10.46 6.00
CA TYR A 274 11.69 9.50 6.96
C TYR A 274 10.21 9.23 6.71
N ILE A 275 9.83 7.96 6.67
CA ILE A 275 8.44 7.53 6.61
C ILE A 275 8.19 6.40 7.60
N MET A 276 6.99 6.35 8.16
CA MET A 276 6.50 5.12 8.79
C MET A 276 5.71 4.34 7.76
N VAL A 277 5.98 3.03 7.66
CA VAL A 277 5.24 2.10 6.81
C VAL A 277 4.55 1.07 7.68
N CYS A 278 3.29 0.78 7.41
CA CYS A 278 2.55 -0.26 8.12
C CYS A 278 1.77 -1.15 7.14
N PHE A 279 1.84 -2.46 7.38
CA PHE A 279 1.08 -3.48 6.68
C PHE A 279 -0.17 -3.84 7.46
N VAL A 280 -1.33 -3.72 6.84
CA VAL A 280 -2.63 -3.91 7.48
C VAL A 280 -3.31 -5.16 6.95
N ILE A 281 -3.84 -5.95 7.87
CA ILE A 281 -4.63 -7.15 7.60
C ILE A 281 -6.00 -7.05 8.25
N LEU A 282 -6.91 -7.91 7.82
CA LEU A 282 -8.16 -8.16 8.55
C LEU A 282 -7.95 -9.22 9.61
N GLU A 283 -8.57 -9.03 10.76
CA GLU A 283 -8.62 -10.05 11.80
C GLU A 283 -9.32 -11.31 11.24
N GLY A 284 -8.69 -12.49 11.42
CA GLY A 284 -9.17 -13.72 10.79
C GLY A 284 -8.90 -13.78 9.27
N TYR A 285 -7.69 -13.40 8.86
CA TYR A 285 -7.21 -13.45 7.46
C TYR A 285 -7.64 -14.73 6.76
N ASP A 286 -8.41 -14.60 5.68
CA ASP A 286 -9.12 -15.69 5.03
C ASP A 286 -9.07 -15.61 3.50
N THR A 287 -9.86 -16.47 2.88
CA THR A 287 -10.00 -16.55 1.41
C THR A 287 -10.47 -15.26 0.76
N TRP A 288 -11.20 -14.38 1.47
CA TRP A 288 -11.63 -13.08 0.95
C TRP A 288 -10.41 -12.15 0.75
N SER A 289 -9.55 -12.04 1.77
CA SER A 289 -8.34 -11.22 1.70
C SER A 289 -7.44 -11.65 0.56
N MET A 290 -7.29 -12.96 0.35
CA MET A 290 -6.52 -13.52 -0.78
C MET A 290 -7.14 -13.22 -2.13
N ARG A 291 -8.46 -13.27 -2.25
CA ARG A 291 -9.16 -12.92 -3.51
C ARG A 291 -8.99 -11.44 -3.82
N PHE A 292 -9.25 -10.58 -2.84
CA PHE A 292 -9.09 -9.14 -3.02
C PHE A 292 -7.66 -8.79 -3.46
N TYR A 293 -6.65 -9.37 -2.81
CA TYR A 293 -5.25 -9.18 -3.19
C TYR A 293 -4.97 -9.65 -4.63
N ASN A 294 -5.44 -10.85 -4.99
CA ASN A 294 -5.18 -11.41 -6.31
C ASN A 294 -5.91 -10.63 -7.41
N ASP A 295 -7.17 -10.25 -7.19
CA ASP A 295 -7.95 -9.45 -8.15
C ASP A 295 -7.25 -8.12 -8.49
N ILE A 296 -6.60 -7.51 -7.49
CA ILE A 296 -5.87 -6.23 -7.65
C ILE A 296 -4.50 -6.44 -8.28
N ARG A 297 -3.81 -7.51 -7.91
CA ARG A 297 -2.47 -7.82 -8.44
C ARG A 297 -2.48 -7.99 -9.96
N ASP A 298 -3.56 -8.50 -10.49
CA ASP A 298 -3.69 -8.81 -11.92
C ASP A 298 -4.19 -7.60 -12.76
N LEU A 299 -4.36 -6.41 -12.13
CA LEU A 299 -4.61 -5.13 -12.79
C LEU A 299 -3.32 -4.50 -13.31
#